data_0d9f006d403b2c6430fb45819b28b5ce
#
_entry.id   0d9f006d403b2c6430fb45819b28b5ce
#
_cell.length_a   1.000
_cell.length_b   1.000
_cell.length_c   1.000
_cell.angle_alpha   90.00
_cell.angle_beta   90.00
_cell.angle_gamma   90.00
#
_symmetry.space_group_name_H-M   'P 1'
#
loop_
_entity.id
_entity.type
_entity.pdbx_description
1 polymer ?
#
loop_
_entity_poly.entity_id
_entity_poly.type
_entity_poly.pdbx_seq_one_letter_code
_entity_poly.pdbx_strand_id
1 'polypeptide(L)'
;VNDIINALKEFDMLPDEGMTDEKNYIGNYGPYKQSQRKEIYQSYAKYLIEKGLAYPCFCKSEELEEMRQKQEVAKLRTGYYGVWAKCRLIPVNEAIEKIKNGEEYIIRFKSPGNPEKKIKHHDQIKGNVDFPENDQDIVIIKSDGLPTYHFAHAVHDHLMGTTCVIRGDELLSSVPLHLQL
;
A
#
# COMPACT_ATOMS: atom_id res chain seq x y z
N VAL A 1 -13.22 -8.25 15.28
CA VAL A 1 -12.89 -7.10 16.18
C VAL A 1 -13.10 -7.51 17.63
N ASN A 2 -14.28 -8.00 18.02
CA ASN A 2 -14.57 -8.33 19.41
C ASN A 2 -13.61 -9.34 20.02
N ASP A 3 -13.23 -10.40 19.29
CA ASP A 3 -12.30 -11.42 19.80
C ASP A 3 -10.93 -10.84 20.14
N ILE A 4 -10.44 -9.92 19.30
CA ILE A 4 -9.17 -9.22 19.56
C ILE A 4 -9.29 -8.33 20.79
N ILE A 5 -10.39 -7.57 20.90
CA ILE A 5 -10.62 -6.70 22.06
C ILE A 5 -10.76 -7.49 23.36
N ASN A 6 -11.45 -8.63 23.33
CA ASN A 6 -11.58 -9.50 24.49
C ASN A 6 -10.23 -10.08 24.92
N ALA A 7 -9.42 -10.53 23.96
CA ALA A 7 -8.07 -10.99 24.27
C ALA A 7 -7.21 -9.88 24.89
N LEU A 8 -7.26 -8.65 24.33
CA LEU A 8 -6.52 -7.52 24.90
C LEU A 8 -6.98 -7.17 26.32
N LYS A 9 -8.28 -7.31 26.62
CA LYS A 9 -8.82 -7.12 27.98
C LYS A 9 -8.27 -8.14 28.97
N GLU A 10 -8.18 -9.41 28.57
CA GLU A 10 -7.63 -10.47 29.42
C GLU A 10 -6.16 -10.24 29.80
N PHE A 11 -5.41 -9.57 28.94
CA PHE A 11 -3.99 -9.23 29.18
C PHE A 11 -3.78 -7.82 29.74
N ASP A 12 -4.84 -7.09 30.06
CA ASP A 12 -4.80 -5.66 30.49
C ASP A 12 -4.05 -4.76 29.49
N MET A 13 -4.27 -5.01 28.20
CA MET A 13 -3.58 -4.34 27.07
C MET A 13 -4.57 -3.57 26.18
N LEU A 14 -5.61 -2.99 26.73
CA LEU A 14 -6.55 -2.19 25.93
C LEU A 14 -5.84 -0.97 25.32
N PRO A 15 -6.14 -0.62 24.07
CA PRO A 15 -5.57 0.58 23.46
C PRO A 15 -6.14 1.85 24.08
N ASP A 16 -5.32 2.89 24.22
CA ASP A 16 -5.76 4.24 24.58
C ASP A 16 -6.57 4.90 23.45
N GLU A 17 -6.26 4.54 22.20
CA GLU A 17 -6.99 4.94 20.99
C GLU A 17 -7.27 3.75 20.10
N GLY A 18 -8.49 3.63 19.59
CA GLY A 18 -8.89 2.57 18.69
C GLY A 18 -10.31 2.07 18.92
N MET A 19 -10.60 0.90 18.34
CA MET A 19 -11.91 0.26 18.55
C MET A 19 -12.02 -0.32 19.95
N THR A 20 -13.13 -0.05 20.61
CA THR A 20 -13.50 -0.63 21.92
C THR A 20 -14.48 -1.79 21.80
N ASP A 21 -15.21 -1.83 20.70
CA ASP A 21 -16.06 -2.94 20.25
C ASP A 21 -16.34 -2.84 18.75
N GLU A 22 -17.29 -3.57 18.20
CA GLU A 22 -17.60 -3.54 16.77
C GLU A 22 -18.11 -2.20 16.24
N LYS A 23 -18.67 -1.36 17.11
CA LYS A 23 -19.35 -0.12 16.72
C LYS A 23 -18.70 1.12 17.29
N ASN A 24 -18.08 0.99 18.46
CA ASN A 24 -17.57 2.10 19.24
C ASN A 24 -16.03 2.16 19.20
N TYR A 25 -15.51 3.34 19.35
CA TYR A 25 -14.08 3.61 19.45
C TYR A 25 -13.80 4.76 20.42
N ILE A 26 -12.58 4.85 20.88
CA ILE A 26 -12.02 5.97 21.65
C ILE A 26 -10.87 6.60 20.87
N GLY A 27 -10.64 7.90 21.09
CA GLY A 27 -9.56 8.66 20.46
C GLY A 27 -10.03 9.67 19.42
N ASN A 28 -9.08 10.44 18.91
CA ASN A 28 -9.33 11.63 18.08
C ASN A 28 -9.12 11.41 16.58
N TYR A 29 -8.58 10.24 16.17
CA TYR A 29 -8.18 9.95 14.79
C TYR A 29 -9.16 9.01 14.06
N GLY A 30 -10.35 8.81 14.62
CA GLY A 30 -11.39 7.97 14.01
C GLY A 30 -11.84 8.44 12.62
N PRO A 31 -12.61 7.60 11.93
CA PRO A 31 -12.98 6.24 12.28
C PRO A 31 -11.79 5.27 12.18
N TYR A 32 -11.73 4.24 13.04
CA TYR A 32 -10.61 3.30 13.09
C TYR A 32 -10.81 2.04 12.24
N LYS A 33 -12.00 1.82 11.69
CA LYS A 33 -12.24 0.75 10.72
C LYS A 33 -11.83 1.18 9.31
N GLN A 34 -10.97 0.39 8.67
CA GLN A 34 -10.51 0.65 7.31
C GLN A 34 -11.67 0.85 6.31
N SER A 35 -12.75 0.05 6.42
CA SER A 35 -13.92 0.16 5.55
C SER A 35 -14.66 1.50 5.65
N GLN A 36 -14.50 2.22 6.75
CA GLN A 36 -15.13 3.53 7.00
C GLN A 36 -14.24 4.70 6.55
N ARG A 37 -13.03 4.43 6.07
CA ARG A 37 -12.03 5.44 5.67
C ARG A 37 -11.81 5.50 4.15
N LYS A 38 -12.69 4.90 3.36
CA LYS A 38 -12.54 4.79 1.89
C LYS A 38 -12.22 6.12 1.22
N GLU A 39 -12.96 7.17 1.56
CA GLU A 39 -12.78 8.51 0.97
C GLU A 39 -11.43 9.14 1.31
N ILE A 40 -10.91 8.85 2.51
CA ILE A 40 -9.58 9.33 2.93
C ILE A 40 -8.51 8.71 2.03
N TYR A 41 -8.52 7.39 1.84
CA TYR A 41 -7.56 6.72 0.96
C TYR A 41 -7.65 7.20 -0.47
N GLN A 42 -8.86 7.40 -0.99
CA GLN A 42 -9.06 7.92 -2.34
C GLN A 42 -8.53 9.34 -2.50
N SER A 43 -8.66 10.18 -1.47
CA SER A 43 -8.10 11.54 -1.47
C SER A 43 -6.57 11.52 -1.52
N TYR A 44 -5.93 10.68 -0.71
CA TYR A 44 -4.47 10.51 -0.75
C TYR A 44 -4.00 9.90 -2.08
N ALA A 45 -4.72 8.94 -2.64
CA ALA A 45 -4.39 8.38 -3.95
C ALA A 45 -4.48 9.42 -5.06
N LYS A 46 -5.52 10.29 -5.05
CA LYS A 46 -5.63 11.42 -5.97
C LYS A 46 -4.48 12.39 -5.83
N TYR A 47 -4.12 12.73 -4.61
CA TYR A 47 -2.94 13.57 -4.33
C TYR A 47 -1.66 12.99 -4.92
N LEU A 48 -1.43 11.67 -4.77
CA LEU A 48 -0.28 11.01 -5.38
C LEU A 48 -0.33 11.05 -6.92
N ILE A 49 -1.51 10.90 -7.52
CA ILE A 49 -1.67 11.03 -8.98
C ILE A 49 -1.33 12.46 -9.44
N GLU A 50 -1.81 13.49 -8.75
CA GLU A 50 -1.51 14.89 -9.05
C GLU A 50 0.00 15.19 -8.94
N LYS A 51 0.69 14.54 -8.03
CA LYS A 51 2.15 14.62 -7.89
C LYS A 51 2.93 13.76 -8.89
N GLY A 52 2.25 12.98 -9.72
CA GLY A 52 2.88 12.06 -10.67
C GLY A 52 3.52 10.83 -10.01
N LEU A 53 3.18 10.55 -8.75
CA LEU A 53 3.66 9.43 -7.94
C LEU A 53 2.73 8.21 -7.95
N ALA A 54 1.58 8.32 -8.60
CA ALA A 54 0.66 7.22 -8.83
C ALA A 54 -0.03 7.37 -10.19
N TYR A 55 -0.62 6.29 -10.68
CA TYR A 55 -1.30 6.28 -11.98
C TYR A 55 -2.36 5.17 -12.04
N PRO A 56 -3.41 5.33 -12.88
CA PRO A 56 -4.38 4.28 -13.14
C PRO A 56 -3.77 3.18 -14.00
N CYS A 57 -4.03 1.93 -13.64
CA CYS A 57 -3.60 0.75 -14.36
C CYS A 57 -4.82 -0.05 -14.82
N PHE A 58 -4.91 -0.30 -16.12
CA PHE A 58 -6.02 -0.97 -16.80
C PHE A 58 -5.69 -2.43 -17.18
N CYS A 59 -4.57 -2.97 -16.71
CA CYS A 59 -4.18 -4.34 -17.01
C CYS A 59 -5.17 -5.34 -16.44
N LYS A 60 -5.62 -6.26 -17.27
CA LYS A 60 -6.45 -7.40 -16.88
C LYS A 60 -5.60 -8.51 -16.24
N SER A 61 -6.24 -9.41 -15.51
CA SER A 61 -5.57 -10.52 -14.83
C SER A 61 -4.78 -11.41 -15.81
N GLU A 62 -5.34 -11.65 -16.99
CA GLU A 62 -4.73 -12.46 -18.04
C GLU A 62 -3.44 -11.83 -18.55
N GLU A 63 -3.43 -10.51 -18.77
CA GLU A 63 -2.23 -9.78 -19.21
C GLU A 63 -1.12 -9.78 -18.16
N LEU A 64 -1.49 -9.69 -16.88
CA LEU A 64 -0.54 -9.77 -15.77
C LEU A 64 0.05 -11.16 -15.63
N GLU A 65 -0.75 -12.21 -15.88
CA GLU A 65 -0.29 -13.59 -15.85
C GLU A 65 0.67 -13.88 -17.02
N GLU A 66 0.32 -13.48 -18.24
CA GLU A 66 1.23 -13.59 -19.39
C GLU A 66 2.56 -12.87 -19.15
N MET A 67 2.51 -11.70 -18.52
CA MET A 67 3.69 -10.93 -18.15
C MET A 67 4.59 -11.73 -17.19
N ARG A 68 4.00 -12.33 -16.14
CA ARG A 68 4.72 -13.16 -15.17
C ARG A 68 5.40 -14.35 -15.84
N GLN A 69 4.67 -15.07 -16.70
CA GLN A 69 5.22 -16.20 -17.45
C GLN A 69 6.41 -15.78 -18.32
N LYS A 70 6.31 -14.64 -19.01
CA LYS A 70 7.43 -14.10 -19.80
C LYS A 70 8.65 -13.77 -18.93
N GLN A 71 8.42 -13.22 -17.74
CA GLN A 71 9.49 -12.92 -16.79
C GLN A 71 10.15 -14.21 -16.28
N GLU A 72 9.37 -15.23 -15.96
CA GLU A 72 9.86 -16.54 -15.48
C GLU A 72 10.69 -17.26 -16.56
N VAL A 73 10.19 -17.30 -17.79
CA VAL A 73 10.95 -17.89 -18.93
C VAL A 73 12.27 -17.16 -19.14
N ALA A 74 12.28 -15.84 -18.99
CA ALA A 74 13.48 -15.02 -19.09
C ALA A 74 14.37 -15.07 -17.83
N LYS A 75 13.99 -15.84 -16.80
CA LYS A 75 14.67 -15.92 -15.49
C LYS A 75 14.82 -14.54 -14.82
N LEU A 76 13.85 -13.68 -15.04
CA LEU A 76 13.76 -12.37 -14.40
C LEU A 76 12.88 -12.45 -13.15
N ARG A 77 13.07 -11.49 -12.25
CA ARG A 77 12.19 -11.34 -11.11
C ARG A 77 10.76 -11.00 -11.58
N THR A 78 9.77 -11.71 -11.07
CA THR A 78 8.36 -11.45 -11.40
C THR A 78 7.87 -10.16 -10.75
N GLY A 79 7.01 -9.40 -11.44
CA GLY A 79 6.38 -8.21 -10.88
C GLY A 79 6.12 -7.09 -11.89
N TYR A 80 5.54 -6.00 -11.41
CA TYR A 80 5.14 -4.86 -12.23
C TYR A 80 6.11 -3.69 -12.04
N TYR A 81 7.17 -3.66 -12.81
CA TYR A 81 8.28 -2.70 -12.70
C TYR A 81 8.93 -2.40 -14.05
N GLY A 82 9.65 -1.30 -14.13
CA GLY A 82 10.45 -0.93 -15.31
C GLY A 82 9.63 -1.00 -16.60
N VAL A 83 10.16 -1.72 -17.61
CA VAL A 83 9.50 -1.91 -18.92
C VAL A 83 8.23 -2.76 -18.84
N TRP A 84 8.08 -3.55 -17.79
CA TRP A 84 6.89 -4.36 -17.53
C TRP A 84 5.71 -3.56 -16.98
N ALA A 85 5.96 -2.35 -16.47
CA ALA A 85 4.94 -1.44 -15.95
C ALA A 85 4.31 -0.60 -17.08
N LYS A 86 3.69 -1.25 -18.08
CA LYS A 86 3.22 -0.62 -19.32
C LYS A 86 2.24 0.55 -19.10
N CYS A 87 1.36 0.47 -18.10
CA CYS A 87 0.41 1.55 -17.82
C CYS A 87 1.07 2.80 -17.23
N ARG A 88 2.32 2.71 -16.75
CA ARG A 88 3.11 3.86 -16.27
C ARG A 88 3.32 4.93 -17.36
N LEU A 89 3.27 4.52 -18.62
CA LEU A 89 3.56 5.37 -19.78
C LEU A 89 2.30 5.82 -20.54
N ILE A 90 1.11 5.43 -20.10
CA ILE A 90 -0.15 5.86 -20.72
C ILE A 90 -0.30 7.38 -20.55
N PRO A 91 -0.53 8.12 -21.65
CA PRO A 91 -0.79 9.56 -21.58
C PRO A 91 -2.03 9.87 -20.73
N VAL A 92 -1.98 10.99 -20.00
CA VAL A 92 -3.08 11.39 -19.10
C VAL A 92 -4.43 11.47 -19.83
N ASN A 93 -4.44 12.03 -21.04
CA ASN A 93 -5.68 12.15 -21.83
C ASN A 93 -6.27 10.78 -22.18
N GLU A 94 -5.43 9.81 -22.56
CA GLU A 94 -5.87 8.44 -22.83
C GLU A 94 -6.43 7.78 -21.57
N ALA A 95 -5.75 7.93 -20.43
CA ALA A 95 -6.23 7.41 -19.16
C ALA A 95 -7.60 8.00 -18.78
N ILE A 96 -7.79 9.29 -19.00
CA ILE A 96 -9.08 9.97 -18.75
C ILE A 96 -10.18 9.39 -19.66
N GLU A 97 -9.89 9.19 -20.95
CA GLU A 97 -10.85 8.60 -21.89
C GLU A 97 -11.24 7.16 -21.48
N LYS A 98 -10.29 6.33 -21.12
CA LYS A 98 -10.54 4.97 -20.61
C LYS A 98 -11.46 4.98 -19.38
N ILE A 99 -11.20 5.87 -18.43
CA ILE A 99 -12.03 6.02 -17.23
C ILE A 99 -13.46 6.51 -17.61
N LYS A 100 -13.58 7.48 -18.50
CA LYS A 100 -14.89 7.97 -18.98
C LYS A 100 -15.68 6.90 -19.71
N ASN A 101 -15.01 6.00 -20.42
CA ASN A 101 -15.62 4.87 -21.11
C ASN A 101 -16.00 3.72 -20.15
N GLY A 102 -15.75 3.87 -18.84
CA GLY A 102 -16.11 2.87 -17.83
C GLY A 102 -15.16 1.67 -17.76
N GLU A 103 -13.93 1.78 -18.30
CA GLU A 103 -12.93 0.73 -18.15
C GLU A 103 -12.57 0.58 -16.68
N GLU A 104 -12.56 -0.66 -16.17
CA GLU A 104 -12.11 -0.96 -14.82
C GLU A 104 -10.63 -0.64 -14.68
N TYR A 105 -10.28 -0.04 -13.56
CA TYR A 105 -8.89 0.28 -13.24
C TYR A 105 -8.59 0.13 -11.76
N ILE A 106 -7.32 -0.04 -11.49
CA ILE A 106 -6.73 0.04 -10.15
C ILE A 106 -5.75 1.21 -10.12
N ILE A 107 -5.39 1.70 -8.95
CA ILE A 107 -4.34 2.73 -8.84
C ILE A 107 -3.06 2.05 -8.34
N ARG A 108 -1.95 2.32 -9.05
CA ARG A 108 -0.61 1.88 -8.66
C ARG A 108 0.24 3.04 -8.20
N PHE A 109 1.04 2.80 -7.19
CA PHE A 109 2.15 3.66 -6.81
C PHE A 109 3.27 3.56 -7.85
N LYS A 110 3.80 4.69 -8.27
CA LYS A 110 4.93 4.76 -9.20
C LYS A 110 6.21 4.75 -8.39
N SER A 111 6.74 3.57 -8.15
CA SER A 111 7.94 3.45 -7.32
C SER A 111 9.13 4.22 -7.90
N PRO A 112 9.79 5.08 -7.10
CA PRO A 112 11.02 5.76 -7.49
C PRO A 112 12.27 4.91 -7.25
N GLY A 113 12.12 3.71 -6.64
CA GLY A 113 13.24 2.95 -6.13
C GLY A 113 14.10 2.29 -7.20
N ASN A 114 15.34 2.06 -6.82
CA ASN A 114 16.33 1.29 -7.59
C ASN A 114 16.79 0.10 -6.74
N PRO A 115 16.53 -1.15 -7.16
CA PRO A 115 16.85 -2.35 -6.38
C PRO A 115 18.36 -2.58 -6.18
N GLU A 116 19.21 -1.89 -6.93
CA GLU A 116 20.66 -1.89 -6.72
C GLU A 116 21.10 -1.01 -5.54
N LYS A 117 20.23 -0.11 -5.13
CA LYS A 117 20.44 0.75 -3.93
C LYS A 117 19.85 0.10 -2.71
N LYS A 118 20.37 0.50 -1.54
CA LYS A 118 19.90 0.01 -0.25
C LYS A 118 19.34 1.13 0.60
N ILE A 119 18.25 0.83 1.27
CA ILE A 119 17.69 1.63 2.36
C ILE A 119 18.25 1.08 3.67
N LYS A 120 18.84 1.95 4.48
CA LYS A 120 19.26 1.63 5.83
C LYS A 120 18.09 1.89 6.79
N HIS A 121 17.74 0.90 7.57
CA HIS A 121 16.70 1.00 8.59
C HIS A 121 17.25 0.53 9.93
N HIS A 122 16.93 1.28 10.98
CA HIS A 122 17.26 0.87 12.34
C HIS A 122 16.01 0.31 13.01
N ASP A 123 15.99 -1.01 13.17
CA ASP A 123 14.98 -1.71 13.95
C ASP A 123 15.42 -1.76 15.42
N GLN A 124 14.50 -1.46 16.34
CA GLN A 124 14.86 -1.38 17.77
C GLN A 124 15.26 -2.73 18.39
N ILE A 125 14.86 -3.84 17.80
CA ILE A 125 15.17 -5.19 18.27
C ILE A 125 16.32 -5.80 17.47
N LYS A 126 16.27 -5.66 16.13
CA LYS A 126 17.24 -6.28 15.21
C LYS A 126 18.45 -5.40 14.91
N GLY A 127 18.43 -4.13 15.33
CA GLY A 127 19.48 -3.19 15.03
C GLY A 127 19.45 -2.69 13.59
N ASN A 128 20.61 -2.45 12.98
CA ASN A 128 20.70 -1.95 11.62
C ASN A 128 20.45 -3.04 10.60
N VAL A 129 19.45 -2.83 9.75
CA VAL A 129 19.06 -3.74 8.67
C VAL A 129 19.11 -2.99 7.35
N ASP A 130 19.71 -3.59 6.33
CA ASP A 130 19.79 -3.04 4.98
C ASP A 130 18.80 -3.77 4.07
N PHE A 131 17.97 -3.02 3.37
CA PHE A 131 17.03 -3.56 2.37
C PHE A 131 17.32 -2.98 0.99
N PRO A 132 17.10 -3.74 -0.10
CA PRO A 132 17.03 -3.13 -1.43
C PRO A 132 15.86 -2.14 -1.49
N GLU A 133 16.00 -1.05 -2.23
CA GLU A 133 14.85 -0.17 -2.50
C GLU A 133 13.78 -0.94 -3.28
N ASN A 134 12.51 -0.63 -2.99
CA ASN A 134 11.41 -1.20 -3.76
C ASN A 134 11.30 -0.50 -5.12
N ASP A 135 11.31 -1.26 -6.21
CA ASP A 135 11.09 -0.77 -7.58
C ASP A 135 9.74 -1.24 -8.17
N GLN A 136 8.98 -2.02 -7.41
CA GLN A 136 7.68 -2.52 -7.83
C GLN A 136 6.60 -1.44 -7.75
N ASP A 137 5.83 -1.28 -8.83
CA ASP A 137 4.65 -0.44 -8.84
C ASP A 137 3.48 -1.20 -8.22
N ILE A 138 3.40 -1.16 -6.91
CA ILE A 138 2.37 -1.86 -6.17
C ILE A 138 0.99 -1.24 -6.39
N VAL A 139 -0.04 -2.06 -6.26
CA VAL A 139 -1.42 -1.58 -6.19
C VAL A 139 -1.63 -0.86 -4.86
N ILE A 140 -2.13 0.37 -4.90
CA ILE A 140 -2.48 1.14 -3.71
C ILE A 140 -3.98 1.23 -3.51
N ILE A 141 -4.77 1.33 -4.61
CA ILE A 141 -6.23 1.24 -4.57
C ILE A 141 -6.69 0.14 -5.52
N LYS A 142 -7.52 -0.74 -5.03
CA LYS A 142 -8.16 -1.83 -5.79
C LYS A 142 -9.34 -1.31 -6.61
N SER A 143 -9.87 -2.13 -7.53
CA SER A 143 -11.05 -1.80 -8.37
C SER A 143 -12.31 -1.49 -7.55
N ASP A 144 -12.47 -2.08 -6.37
CA ASP A 144 -13.56 -1.76 -5.43
C ASP A 144 -13.40 -0.41 -4.72
N GLY A 145 -12.29 0.28 -4.99
CA GLY A 145 -11.95 1.58 -4.41
C GLY A 145 -11.41 1.51 -2.97
N LEU A 146 -11.14 0.30 -2.46
CA LEU A 146 -10.50 0.11 -1.16
C LEU A 146 -8.97 0.06 -1.30
N PRO A 147 -8.23 0.48 -0.28
CA PRO A 147 -6.78 0.45 -0.30
C PRO A 147 -6.24 -0.98 -0.15
N THR A 148 -5.02 -1.19 -0.60
CA THR A 148 -4.22 -2.35 -0.18
C THR A 148 -3.65 -2.11 1.21
N TYR A 149 -3.17 -3.19 1.85
CA TYR A 149 -2.58 -3.14 3.19
C TYR A 149 -1.47 -2.07 3.31
N HIS A 150 -0.53 -2.07 2.39
CA HIS A 150 0.62 -1.16 2.45
C HIS A 150 0.20 0.31 2.40
N PHE A 151 -0.72 0.64 1.53
CA PHE A 151 -1.20 2.02 1.39
C PHE A 151 -2.06 2.45 2.58
N ALA A 152 -2.96 1.57 3.05
CA ALA A 152 -3.74 1.85 4.24
C ALA A 152 -2.84 2.13 5.45
N HIS A 153 -1.79 1.32 5.62
CA HIS A 153 -0.84 1.47 6.70
C HIS A 153 -0.10 2.81 6.66
N ALA A 154 0.47 3.18 5.51
CA ALA A 154 1.17 4.46 5.36
C ALA A 154 0.26 5.66 5.63
N VAL A 155 -0.98 5.63 5.14
CA VAL A 155 -1.97 6.70 5.40
C VAL A 155 -2.38 6.75 6.87
N HIS A 156 -2.52 5.59 7.54
CA HIS A 156 -2.85 5.56 8.97
C HIS A 156 -1.71 6.10 9.82
N ASP A 157 -0.49 5.64 9.58
CA ASP A 157 0.68 6.10 10.34
C ASP A 157 0.86 7.61 10.25
N HIS A 158 0.68 8.15 9.04
CA HIS A 158 0.75 9.59 8.83
C HIS A 158 -0.36 10.35 9.58
N LEU A 159 -1.63 9.93 9.42
CA LEU A 159 -2.76 10.65 9.98
C LEU A 159 -2.91 10.50 11.50
N MET A 160 -2.48 9.37 12.05
CA MET A 160 -2.53 9.10 13.48
C MET A 160 -1.26 9.54 14.21
N GLY A 161 -0.25 10.07 13.49
CA GLY A 161 1.00 10.49 14.08
C GLY A 161 1.77 9.34 14.73
N THR A 162 1.70 8.14 14.14
CA THR A 162 2.35 6.95 14.69
C THR A 162 3.86 7.14 14.75
N THR A 163 4.44 7.01 15.94
CA THR A 163 5.87 7.17 16.19
C THR A 163 6.64 5.87 16.31
N CYS A 164 5.95 4.77 16.63
CA CYS A 164 6.53 3.45 16.76
C CYS A 164 5.57 2.40 16.21
N VAL A 165 6.08 1.50 15.36
CA VAL A 165 5.30 0.41 14.78
C VAL A 165 5.81 -0.92 15.32
N ILE A 166 4.91 -1.70 15.93
CA ILE A 166 5.22 -3.04 16.45
C ILE A 166 4.54 -4.07 15.56
N ARG A 167 5.32 -5.00 15.00
CA ARG A 167 4.79 -6.07 14.13
C ARG A 167 5.72 -7.28 14.08
N GLY A 168 5.21 -8.39 13.56
CA GLY A 168 5.98 -9.62 13.39
C GLY A 168 7.09 -9.49 12.33
N ASP A 169 8.08 -10.35 12.45
CA ASP A 169 9.28 -10.39 11.58
C ASP A 169 8.94 -10.57 10.10
N GLU A 170 7.86 -11.27 9.81
CA GLU A 170 7.37 -11.52 8.44
C GLU A 170 7.04 -10.23 7.69
N LEU A 171 6.73 -9.15 8.41
CA LEU A 171 6.41 -7.84 7.82
C LEU A 171 7.61 -6.92 7.67
N LEU A 172 8.79 -7.33 8.12
CA LEU A 172 10.00 -6.53 8.05
C LEU A 172 10.40 -6.20 6.60
N SER A 173 10.17 -7.12 5.67
CA SER A 173 10.39 -6.92 4.24
C SER A 173 9.54 -5.82 3.61
N SER A 174 8.49 -5.35 4.29
CA SER A 174 7.62 -4.26 3.83
C SER A 174 8.17 -2.86 4.13
N VAL A 175 9.20 -2.76 4.99
CA VAL A 175 9.78 -1.47 5.41
C VAL A 175 10.21 -0.59 4.24
N PRO A 176 10.94 -1.08 3.21
CA PRO A 176 11.34 -0.23 2.08
C PRO A 176 10.18 0.44 1.37
N LEU A 177 9.09 -0.30 1.24
CA LEU A 177 7.88 0.18 0.59
C LEU A 177 7.15 1.23 1.43
N HIS A 178 7.03 1.00 2.74
CA HIS A 178 6.37 1.96 3.64
C HIS A 178 7.15 3.26 3.79
N LEU A 179 8.48 3.22 3.66
CA LEU A 179 9.32 4.42 3.65
C LEU A 179 9.23 5.22 2.34
N GLN A 180 8.77 4.60 1.26
CA GLN A 180 8.59 5.26 -0.03
C GLN A 180 7.20 5.86 -0.21
N LEU A 181 6.18 5.32 0.46
CA LEU A 181 4.81 5.80 0.45
C LEU A 181 4.61 7.02 1.34
#